data_c4b993d59945ea058bf3ef82eb4f3487
#
_entry.id   c4b993d59945ea058bf3ef82eb4f3487
#
_cell.length_a   1.000
_cell.length_b   1.000
_cell.length_c   1.000
_cell.angle_alpha   90.00
_cell.angle_beta   90.00
_cell.angle_gamma   90.00
#
_symmetry.space_group_name_H-M   'P 1'
#
loop_
_entity.id
_entity.type
_entity.pdbx_description
1 polymer ?
#
loop_
_entity_poly.entity_id
_entity_poly.type
_entity_poly.pdbx_seq_one_letter_code
_entity_poly.pdbx_strand_id
1 'polypeptide(L)'
;MPDIDIDFADRSKALEKVKCITASINPSKKHNTGVYCTSIPYNPLTGMSSINYQEAEERGYFKIDLLNVSVYDKVKDREHLKRLMETAPVWDLLEQDDFTDMLFHVNGHGSILRQMKPRCIPELAAVLAMIRPAKRHLIGKPWKEVMAEVWVKPEGDEYYFKKAHAIAYAHVVIVQMNLICEEFWVQC
;
A
#
# COMPACT_ATOMS: atom_id res chain seq x y z
N MET A 1 2.76 12.49 14.18
CA MET A 1 1.79 13.11 13.24
C MET A 1 1.09 12.04 12.41
N PRO A 2 -0.08 12.28 11.83
CA PRO A 2 -0.64 11.34 10.86
C PRO A 2 0.25 11.29 9.62
N ASP A 3 0.58 10.08 9.16
CA ASP A 3 1.24 9.89 7.88
C ASP A 3 0.23 10.21 6.77
N ILE A 4 0.62 11.01 5.79
CA ILE A 4 -0.17 11.23 4.58
C ILE A 4 0.53 10.55 3.43
N ASP A 5 -0.14 9.55 2.88
CA ASP A 5 0.30 8.81 1.70
C ASP A 5 -0.54 9.26 0.50
N ILE A 6 0.12 9.50 -0.61
CA ILE A 6 -0.53 9.83 -1.88
C ILE A 6 -0.04 8.84 -2.92
N ASP A 7 -0.98 8.08 -3.49
CA ASP A 7 -0.70 7.10 -4.52
C ASP A 7 -0.62 7.75 -5.90
N PHE A 8 0.39 7.39 -6.67
CA PHE A 8 0.55 7.77 -8.05
C PHE A 8 0.79 6.53 -8.92
N ALA A 9 0.25 6.54 -10.13
CA ALA A 9 0.60 5.55 -11.13
C ALA A 9 2.11 5.60 -11.44
N ASP A 10 2.64 6.79 -11.65
CA ASP A 10 4.06 7.06 -11.85
C ASP A 10 4.53 8.21 -10.94
N ARG A 11 5.20 7.85 -9.85
CA ARG A 11 5.76 8.82 -8.88
C ARG A 11 6.77 9.77 -9.52
N SER A 12 7.56 9.30 -10.48
CA SER A 12 8.60 10.13 -11.11
C SER A 12 7.98 11.29 -11.88
N LYS A 13 6.93 11.02 -12.67
CA LYS A 13 6.17 12.06 -13.37
C LYS A 13 5.47 13.05 -12.41
N ALA A 14 5.03 12.58 -11.25
CA ALA A 14 4.46 13.45 -10.22
C ALA A 14 5.52 14.40 -9.65
N LEU A 15 6.72 13.90 -9.35
CA LEU A 15 7.84 14.68 -8.83
C LEU A 15 8.35 15.75 -9.81
N GLU A 16 8.23 15.54 -11.10
CA GLU A 16 8.57 16.56 -12.12
C GLU A 16 7.65 17.80 -12.05
N LYS A 17 6.41 17.62 -11.57
CA LYS A 17 5.38 18.66 -11.51
C LYS A 17 5.28 19.33 -10.14
N VAL A 18 5.83 18.72 -9.10
CA VAL A 18 5.74 19.20 -7.73
C VAL A 18 7.11 19.65 -7.24
N LYS A 19 7.22 20.93 -6.87
CA LYS A 19 8.45 21.44 -6.24
C LYS A 19 8.53 20.91 -4.80
N CYS A 20 9.44 19.98 -4.54
CA CYS A 20 9.61 19.36 -3.25
C CYS A 20 11.08 19.02 -2.97
N ILE A 21 11.39 18.81 -1.70
CA ILE A 21 12.70 18.37 -1.21
C ILE A 21 12.56 16.93 -0.74
N THR A 22 13.42 16.04 -1.21
CA THR A 22 13.41 14.63 -0.81
C THR A 22 13.79 14.50 0.68
N ALA A 23 13.01 13.72 1.43
CA ALA A 23 13.33 13.41 2.82
C ALA A 23 14.58 12.53 2.90
N SER A 24 15.38 12.66 3.96
CA SER A 24 16.55 11.82 4.22
C SER A 24 16.31 10.87 5.39
N ILE A 25 16.87 9.65 5.30
CA ILE A 25 17.00 8.73 6.43
C ILE A 25 18.27 9.08 7.22
N ASN A 26 19.33 9.41 6.49
CA ASN A 26 20.60 9.90 7.02
C ASN A 26 21.29 10.76 5.94
N PRO A 27 22.41 11.42 6.21
CA PRO A 27 23.08 12.34 5.27
C PRO A 27 23.42 11.72 3.89
N SER A 28 23.57 10.41 3.81
CA SER A 28 23.93 9.68 2.58
C SER A 28 22.78 8.86 1.96
N LYS A 29 21.63 8.79 2.65
CA LYS A 29 20.52 7.91 2.22
C LYS A 29 19.19 8.64 2.19
N LYS A 30 18.60 8.73 0.99
CA LYS A 30 17.27 9.28 0.79
C LYS A 30 16.17 8.38 1.37
N HIS A 31 15.07 8.98 1.80
CA HIS A 31 13.83 8.27 2.07
C HIS A 31 13.19 7.81 0.75
N ASN A 32 12.63 6.60 0.72
CA ASN A 32 12.15 6.03 -0.54
C ASN A 32 10.93 6.77 -1.11
N THR A 33 10.05 7.26 -0.26
CA THR A 33 8.75 7.85 -0.62
C THR A 33 8.59 9.29 -0.16
N GLY A 34 9.22 9.65 0.97
CA GLY A 34 9.01 10.90 1.67
C GLY A 34 9.55 12.14 0.96
N VAL A 35 8.73 13.18 0.93
CA VAL A 35 9.10 14.50 0.42
C VAL A 35 8.54 15.62 1.32
N TYR A 36 9.13 16.80 1.24
CA TYR A 36 8.65 18.03 1.86
C TYR A 36 8.25 19.01 0.76
N CYS A 37 7.00 19.42 0.74
CA CYS A 37 6.49 20.47 -0.16
C CYS A 37 6.61 21.88 0.44
N THR A 38 7.08 21.97 1.69
CA THR A 38 7.42 23.21 2.41
C THR A 38 8.92 23.38 2.48
N SER A 39 9.37 24.62 2.74
CA SER A 39 10.80 24.91 2.90
C SER A 39 11.37 24.16 4.10
N ILE A 40 12.41 23.38 3.89
CA ILE A 40 13.21 22.69 4.90
C ILE A 40 14.69 22.88 4.57
N PRO A 41 15.60 22.94 5.54
CA PRO A 41 17.04 22.92 5.25
C PRO A 41 17.40 21.70 4.39
N TYR A 42 18.09 21.94 3.27
CA TYR A 42 18.47 20.88 2.35
C TYR A 42 19.89 21.06 1.80
N ASN A 43 20.47 19.96 1.36
CA ASN A 43 21.76 19.97 0.66
C ASN A 43 21.50 20.17 -0.85
N PRO A 44 21.93 21.28 -1.46
CA PRO A 44 21.70 21.56 -2.87
C PRO A 44 22.38 20.57 -3.82
N LEU A 45 23.46 19.90 -3.40
CA LEU A 45 24.15 18.90 -4.22
C LEU A 45 23.39 17.58 -4.33
N THR A 46 22.67 17.22 -3.27
CA THR A 46 21.93 15.94 -3.23
C THR A 46 20.41 16.10 -3.42
N GLY A 47 19.88 17.33 -3.24
CA GLY A 47 18.45 17.60 -3.25
C GLY A 47 17.69 17.01 -2.05
N MET A 48 18.42 16.50 -1.03
CA MET A 48 17.83 15.90 0.16
C MET A 48 17.80 16.88 1.34
N SER A 49 16.85 16.66 2.26
CA SER A 49 16.85 17.40 3.54
C SER A 49 18.15 17.18 4.30
N SER A 50 18.69 18.24 4.92
CA SER A 50 19.94 18.20 5.71
C SER A 50 19.74 17.55 7.08
N ILE A 51 18.49 17.38 7.50
CA ILE A 51 18.09 16.69 8.74
C ILE A 51 17.33 15.42 8.36
N ASN A 52 17.46 14.36 9.16
CA ASN A 52 16.73 13.13 8.92
C ASN A 52 15.22 13.31 9.17
N TYR A 53 14.40 12.40 8.65
CA TYR A 53 12.95 12.55 8.68
C TYR A 53 12.37 12.52 10.11
N GLN A 54 13.00 11.83 11.05
CA GLN A 54 12.57 11.78 12.46
C GLN A 54 12.79 13.12 13.15
N GLU A 55 14.00 13.67 13.01
CA GLU A 55 14.33 15.00 13.52
C GLU A 55 13.48 16.10 12.86
N ALA A 56 13.19 15.97 11.57
CA ALA A 56 12.30 16.88 10.86
C ALA A 56 10.88 16.86 11.46
N GLU A 57 10.35 15.67 11.77
CA GLU A 57 9.04 15.51 12.42
C GLU A 57 9.02 16.12 13.82
N GLU A 58 10.06 15.91 14.62
CA GLU A 58 10.22 16.54 15.95
C GLU A 58 10.23 18.07 15.87
N ARG A 59 10.79 18.62 14.81
CA ARG A 59 10.83 20.07 14.54
C ARG A 59 9.54 20.62 13.89
N GLY A 60 8.53 19.77 13.69
CA GLY A 60 7.23 20.15 13.14
C GLY A 60 7.15 20.23 11.61
N TYR A 61 8.17 19.72 10.88
CA TYR A 61 8.08 19.62 9.43
C TYR A 61 7.14 18.49 9.03
N PHE A 62 6.31 18.76 8.03
CA PHE A 62 5.30 17.82 7.55
C PHE A 62 5.82 17.07 6.32
N LYS A 63 6.01 15.75 6.47
CA LYS A 63 6.42 14.84 5.41
C LYS A 63 5.19 14.26 4.70
N ILE A 64 5.23 14.21 3.37
CA ILE A 64 4.25 13.51 2.54
C ILE A 64 4.95 12.31 1.90
N ASP A 65 4.35 11.13 1.97
CA ASP A 65 4.83 9.95 1.28
C ASP A 65 4.13 9.81 -0.09
N LEU A 66 4.90 9.90 -1.16
CA LEU A 66 4.44 9.69 -2.53
C LEU A 66 4.74 8.25 -2.93
N LEU A 67 3.69 7.44 -3.06
CA LEU A 67 3.79 6.02 -3.35
C LEU A 67 3.65 5.76 -4.85
N ASN A 68 4.43 4.80 -5.37
CA ASN A 68 4.29 4.34 -6.75
C ASN A 68 3.39 3.11 -6.77
N VAL A 69 2.19 3.25 -7.31
CA VAL A 69 1.19 2.19 -7.42
C VAL A 69 0.87 1.98 -8.90
N SER A 70 1.70 1.18 -9.58
CA SER A 70 1.63 0.95 -11.02
C SER A 70 0.31 0.32 -11.50
N VAL A 71 -0.49 -0.24 -10.60
CA VAL A 71 -1.85 -0.72 -10.92
C VAL A 71 -2.68 0.39 -11.58
N TYR A 72 -2.50 1.63 -11.16
CA TYR A 72 -3.25 2.77 -11.70
C TYR A 72 -2.84 3.20 -13.12
N ASP A 73 -1.71 2.71 -13.66
CA ASP A 73 -1.33 2.98 -15.06
C ASP A 73 -2.36 2.46 -16.08
N LYS A 74 -3.10 1.41 -15.71
CA LYS A 74 -4.13 0.79 -16.54
C LYS A 74 -5.52 1.42 -16.36
N VAL A 75 -5.68 2.30 -15.39
CA VAL A 75 -6.94 3.01 -15.13
C VAL A 75 -7.06 4.18 -16.10
N LYS A 76 -8.13 4.19 -16.90
CA LYS A 76 -8.31 5.13 -18.01
C LYS A 76 -8.64 6.54 -17.52
N ASP A 77 -9.55 6.63 -16.54
CA ASP A 77 -10.07 7.87 -15.98
C ASP A 77 -10.74 7.64 -14.61
N ARG A 78 -11.29 8.70 -14.04
CA ARG A 78 -11.95 8.66 -12.73
C ARG A 78 -13.20 7.78 -12.69
N GLU A 79 -14.01 7.81 -13.76
CA GLU A 79 -15.23 7.00 -13.85
C GLU A 79 -14.89 5.52 -13.99
N HIS A 80 -13.83 5.20 -14.73
CA HIS A 80 -13.29 3.86 -14.80
C HIS A 80 -12.82 3.36 -13.42
N LEU A 81 -12.05 4.17 -12.69
CA LEU A 81 -11.61 3.82 -11.33
C LEU A 81 -12.81 3.57 -10.40
N LYS A 82 -13.80 4.46 -10.44
CA LYS A 82 -15.03 4.34 -9.64
C LYS A 82 -15.73 3.00 -9.92
N ARG A 83 -15.93 2.67 -11.20
CA ARG A 83 -16.55 1.41 -11.61
C ARG A 83 -15.75 0.20 -11.10
N LEU A 84 -14.42 0.22 -11.25
CA LEU A 84 -13.55 -0.85 -10.76
C LEU A 84 -13.63 -1.03 -9.24
N MET A 85 -13.77 0.06 -8.48
CA MET A 85 -13.92 0.01 -7.03
C MET A 85 -15.29 -0.48 -6.57
N GLU A 86 -16.36 -0.16 -7.31
CA GLU A 86 -17.75 -0.52 -7.01
C GLU A 86 -18.13 -1.92 -7.53
N THR A 87 -17.41 -2.44 -8.51
CA THR A 87 -17.63 -3.80 -9.04
C THR A 87 -17.19 -4.84 -8.02
N ALA A 88 -18.08 -5.74 -7.67
CA ALA A 88 -17.75 -6.88 -6.80
C ALA A 88 -16.71 -7.78 -7.47
N PRO A 89 -15.56 -8.04 -6.83
CA PRO A 89 -14.54 -8.89 -7.42
C PRO A 89 -14.96 -10.37 -7.41
N VAL A 90 -14.40 -11.15 -8.32
CA VAL A 90 -14.56 -12.60 -8.32
C VAL A 90 -13.63 -13.19 -7.26
N TRP A 91 -14.10 -13.31 -6.02
CA TRP A 91 -13.31 -13.74 -4.87
C TRP A 91 -12.63 -15.10 -5.03
N ASP A 92 -13.25 -16.03 -5.78
CA ASP A 92 -12.71 -17.37 -6.00
C ASP A 92 -11.38 -17.37 -6.79
N LEU A 93 -11.09 -16.31 -7.54
CA LEU A 93 -9.80 -16.14 -8.21
C LEU A 93 -8.64 -16.02 -7.23
N LEU A 94 -8.88 -15.58 -6.00
CA LEU A 94 -7.85 -15.55 -4.95
C LEU A 94 -7.42 -16.95 -4.46
N GLU A 95 -8.11 -18.00 -4.89
CA GLU A 95 -7.73 -19.38 -4.61
C GLU A 95 -6.78 -19.96 -5.67
N GLN A 96 -6.50 -19.23 -6.76
CA GLN A 96 -5.63 -19.62 -7.87
C GLN A 96 -4.26 -18.95 -7.75
N ASP A 97 -3.19 -19.75 -7.70
CA ASP A 97 -1.83 -19.22 -7.52
C ASP A 97 -1.41 -18.31 -8.67
N ASP A 98 -1.62 -18.73 -9.92
CA ASP A 98 -1.26 -17.95 -11.11
C ASP A 98 -1.93 -16.57 -11.12
N PHE A 99 -3.16 -16.47 -10.62
CA PHE A 99 -3.86 -15.21 -10.50
C PHE A 99 -3.32 -14.36 -9.34
N THR A 100 -3.10 -14.97 -8.17
CA THR A 100 -2.61 -14.24 -6.99
C THR A 100 -1.19 -13.74 -7.18
N ASP A 101 -0.35 -14.42 -7.96
CA ASP A 101 1.01 -13.99 -8.27
C ASP A 101 1.07 -12.74 -9.16
N MET A 102 -0.01 -12.41 -9.85
CA MET A 102 -0.13 -11.15 -10.59
C MET A 102 -0.54 -9.97 -9.71
N LEU A 103 -1.04 -10.23 -8.50
CA LEU A 103 -1.65 -9.21 -7.66
C LEU A 103 -0.63 -8.48 -6.77
N PHE A 104 -0.81 -7.19 -6.67
CA PHE A 104 -0.03 -6.30 -5.81
C PHE A 104 -0.14 -6.72 -4.34
N HIS A 105 0.96 -6.72 -3.62
CA HIS A 105 1.08 -7.07 -2.20
C HIS A 105 0.73 -8.50 -1.77
N VAL A 106 0.11 -9.30 -2.61
CA VAL A 106 -0.26 -10.70 -2.28
C VAL A 106 0.48 -11.74 -3.11
N ASN A 107 1.26 -11.32 -4.11
CA ASN A 107 2.11 -12.22 -4.90
C ASN A 107 3.06 -13.01 -3.99
N GLY A 108 3.21 -14.31 -4.28
CA GLY A 108 3.96 -15.25 -3.45
C GLY A 108 3.28 -15.65 -2.13
N HIS A 109 2.03 -15.21 -1.89
CA HIS A 109 1.26 -15.51 -0.69
C HIS A 109 -0.08 -16.22 -0.97
N GLY A 110 -0.23 -16.85 -2.14
CA GLY A 110 -1.45 -17.55 -2.56
C GLY A 110 -1.89 -18.62 -1.56
N SER A 111 -0.96 -19.32 -0.91
CA SER A 111 -1.28 -20.31 0.13
C SER A 111 -2.07 -19.70 1.31
N ILE A 112 -1.76 -18.48 1.72
CA ILE A 112 -2.48 -17.79 2.80
C ILE A 112 -3.89 -17.42 2.32
N LEU A 113 -4.02 -16.94 1.10
CA LEU A 113 -5.31 -16.58 0.50
C LEU A 113 -6.23 -17.80 0.38
N ARG A 114 -5.70 -18.95 -0.08
CA ARG A 114 -6.46 -20.21 -0.13
C ARG A 114 -6.89 -20.72 1.25
N GLN A 115 -6.04 -20.56 2.24
CA GLN A 115 -6.35 -20.97 3.62
C GLN A 115 -7.39 -20.07 4.26
N MET A 116 -7.25 -18.75 4.10
CA MET A 116 -8.10 -17.77 4.77
C MET A 116 -9.39 -17.45 4.01
N LYS A 117 -9.40 -17.60 2.68
CA LYS A 117 -10.55 -17.39 1.79
C LYS A 117 -11.29 -16.07 2.06
N PRO A 118 -10.65 -14.90 1.95
CA PRO A 118 -11.33 -13.63 2.17
C PRO A 118 -12.46 -13.41 1.16
N ARG A 119 -13.60 -12.89 1.63
CA ARG A 119 -14.81 -12.65 0.83
C ARG A 119 -15.31 -11.21 0.93
N CYS A 120 -14.56 -10.36 1.59
CA CYS A 120 -14.86 -8.93 1.68
C CYS A 120 -13.57 -8.13 1.89
N ILE A 121 -13.66 -6.80 1.67
CA ILE A 121 -12.51 -5.88 1.82
C ILE A 121 -11.88 -5.95 3.21
N PRO A 122 -12.65 -5.95 4.32
CA PRO A 122 -12.04 -6.08 5.65
C PRO A 122 -11.24 -7.36 5.85
N GLU A 123 -11.71 -8.50 5.32
CA GLU A 123 -11.00 -9.78 5.38
C GLU A 123 -9.74 -9.76 4.53
N LEU A 124 -9.80 -9.22 3.30
CA LEU A 124 -8.63 -9.07 2.45
C LEU A 124 -7.59 -8.15 3.10
N ALA A 125 -8.01 -7.04 3.69
CA ALA A 125 -7.13 -6.16 4.45
C ALA A 125 -6.46 -6.88 5.63
N ALA A 126 -7.20 -7.73 6.34
CA ALA A 126 -6.65 -8.55 7.43
C ALA A 126 -5.63 -9.56 6.89
N VAL A 127 -5.85 -10.18 5.72
CA VAL A 127 -4.86 -11.05 5.08
C VAL A 127 -3.57 -10.26 4.77
N LEU A 128 -3.69 -9.04 4.21
CA LEU A 128 -2.53 -8.18 3.96
C LEU A 128 -1.75 -7.86 5.23
N ALA A 129 -2.43 -7.71 6.37
CA ALA A 129 -1.77 -7.52 7.66
C ALA A 129 -1.11 -8.79 8.17
N MET A 130 -1.74 -9.97 7.99
CA MET A 130 -1.21 -11.27 8.42
C MET A 130 0.01 -11.74 7.60
N ILE A 131 0.20 -11.27 6.38
CA ILE A 131 1.42 -11.49 5.59
C ILE A 131 2.65 -10.90 6.31
N ARG A 132 2.47 -9.89 7.17
CA ARG A 132 3.56 -9.24 7.90
C ARG A 132 3.95 -10.03 9.16
N PRO A 133 5.24 -10.01 9.57
CA PRO A 133 5.76 -10.86 10.65
C PRO A 133 4.93 -10.80 11.93
N ALA A 134 4.60 -9.61 12.40
CA ALA A 134 3.91 -9.39 13.68
C ALA A 134 2.52 -10.04 13.79
N LYS A 135 1.89 -10.41 12.65
CA LYS A 135 0.52 -10.96 12.63
C LYS A 135 0.40 -12.34 11.99
N ARG A 136 1.51 -12.96 11.61
CA ARG A 136 1.53 -14.31 10.99
C ARG A 136 0.92 -15.41 11.85
N HIS A 137 0.98 -15.28 13.16
CA HIS A 137 0.41 -16.23 14.11
C HIS A 137 -1.12 -16.32 14.05
N LEU A 138 -1.77 -15.41 13.33
CA LEU A 138 -3.23 -15.40 13.12
C LEU A 138 -3.66 -16.23 11.89
N ILE A 139 -2.73 -16.64 11.04
CA ILE A 139 -3.05 -17.42 9.85
C ILE A 139 -3.67 -18.76 10.25
N GLY A 140 -4.83 -19.08 9.66
CA GLY A 140 -5.59 -20.29 9.95
C GLY A 140 -6.51 -20.20 11.15
N LYS A 141 -6.54 -19.08 11.89
CA LYS A 141 -7.53 -18.86 12.95
C LYS A 141 -8.90 -18.45 12.36
N PRO A 142 -9.99 -18.71 13.09
CA PRO A 142 -11.33 -18.22 12.70
C PRO A 142 -11.36 -16.71 12.53
N TRP A 143 -12.14 -16.20 11.56
CA TRP A 143 -12.24 -14.78 11.28
C TRP A 143 -12.60 -13.92 12.49
N LYS A 144 -13.43 -14.43 13.41
CA LYS A 144 -13.79 -13.73 14.66
C LYS A 144 -12.55 -13.41 15.50
N GLU A 145 -11.61 -14.36 15.62
CA GLU A 145 -10.37 -14.17 16.39
C GLU A 145 -9.42 -13.24 15.64
N VAL A 146 -9.27 -13.46 14.33
CA VAL A 146 -8.44 -12.61 13.46
C VAL A 146 -8.86 -11.14 13.60
N MET A 147 -10.15 -10.84 13.43
CA MET A 147 -10.65 -9.46 13.48
C MET A 147 -10.53 -8.80 14.84
N ALA A 148 -10.51 -9.57 15.91
CA ALA A 148 -10.29 -9.05 17.26
C ALA A 148 -8.83 -8.63 17.51
N GLU A 149 -7.86 -9.28 16.85
CA GLU A 149 -6.44 -9.14 17.18
C GLU A 149 -5.58 -8.49 16.07
N VAL A 150 -5.97 -8.63 14.81
CA VAL A 150 -5.12 -8.23 13.66
C VAL A 150 -4.73 -6.75 13.70
N TRP A 151 -5.59 -5.89 14.23
CA TRP A 151 -5.39 -4.44 14.30
C TRP A 151 -4.78 -3.94 15.62
N VAL A 152 -4.61 -4.83 16.59
CA VAL A 152 -3.98 -4.48 17.87
C VAL A 152 -2.48 -4.25 17.63
N LYS A 153 -1.95 -3.12 18.14
CA LYS A 153 -0.52 -2.84 18.03
C LYS A 153 0.26 -3.93 18.77
N PRO A 154 1.25 -4.59 18.13
CA PRO A 154 2.09 -5.59 18.81
C PRO A 154 2.93 -4.94 19.90
N GLU A 155 3.29 -5.72 20.91
CA GLU A 155 4.32 -5.35 21.87
C GLU A 155 5.69 -5.49 21.19
N GLY A 156 6.50 -4.42 21.21
CA GLY A 156 7.84 -4.40 20.58
C GLY A 156 7.89 -3.67 19.24
N ASP A 157 9.02 -3.80 18.54
CA ASP A 157 9.35 -3.06 17.33
C ASP A 157 9.08 -3.84 16.03
N GLU A 158 8.34 -4.95 16.11
CA GLU A 158 8.01 -5.72 14.92
C GLU A 158 7.09 -4.92 13.99
N TYR A 159 7.44 -4.95 12.71
CA TYR A 159 6.64 -4.27 11.69
C TYR A 159 5.25 -4.90 11.57
N TYR A 160 4.23 -4.09 11.76
CA TYR A 160 2.84 -4.44 11.53
C TYR A 160 2.16 -3.46 10.57
N PHE A 161 1.13 -3.93 9.89
CA PHE A 161 0.44 -3.11 8.90
C PHE A 161 -0.75 -2.39 9.55
N LYS A 162 -0.73 -1.05 9.55
CA LYS A 162 -1.81 -0.23 10.12
C LYS A 162 -3.12 -0.48 9.37
N LYS A 163 -4.24 -0.51 10.09
CA LYS A 163 -5.56 -0.80 9.52
C LYS A 163 -5.92 0.08 8.32
N ALA A 164 -5.70 1.39 8.41
CA ALA A 164 -6.01 2.33 7.34
C ALA A 164 -5.24 1.99 6.05
N HIS A 165 -3.93 1.74 6.15
CA HIS A 165 -3.11 1.32 5.01
C HIS A 165 -3.56 -0.02 4.43
N ALA A 166 -3.84 -1.01 5.30
CA ALA A 166 -4.28 -2.33 4.85
C ALA A 166 -5.60 -2.26 4.07
N ILE A 167 -6.55 -1.42 4.50
CA ILE A 167 -7.82 -1.21 3.78
C ILE A 167 -7.58 -0.51 2.44
N ALA A 168 -6.74 0.53 2.40
CA ALA A 168 -6.40 1.21 1.15
C ALA A 168 -5.78 0.24 0.14
N TYR A 169 -4.81 -0.57 0.56
CA TYR A 169 -4.21 -1.58 -0.32
C TYR A 169 -5.14 -2.72 -0.70
N ALA A 170 -6.08 -3.11 0.16
CA ALA A 170 -7.13 -4.07 -0.23
C ALA A 170 -7.98 -3.53 -1.38
N HIS A 171 -8.31 -2.23 -1.39
CA HIS A 171 -8.97 -1.59 -2.52
C HIS A 171 -8.12 -1.61 -3.79
N VAL A 172 -6.80 -1.35 -3.70
CA VAL A 172 -5.88 -1.46 -4.85
C VAL A 172 -5.89 -2.87 -5.42
N VAL A 173 -5.86 -3.90 -4.56
CA VAL A 173 -5.94 -5.31 -5.01
C VAL A 173 -7.26 -5.56 -5.74
N ILE A 174 -8.40 -5.08 -5.24
CA ILE A 174 -9.70 -5.22 -5.91
C ILE A 174 -9.73 -4.52 -7.27
N VAL A 175 -9.22 -3.29 -7.33
CA VAL A 175 -9.09 -2.57 -8.62
C VAL A 175 -8.26 -3.40 -9.59
N GLN A 176 -7.16 -3.98 -9.17
CA GLN A 176 -6.32 -4.83 -10.01
C GLN A 176 -7.01 -6.12 -10.43
N MET A 177 -7.72 -6.80 -9.51
CA MET A 177 -8.52 -7.97 -9.84
C MET A 177 -9.53 -7.67 -10.96
N ASN A 178 -10.27 -6.57 -10.82
CA ASN A 178 -11.28 -6.17 -11.79
C ASN A 178 -10.65 -5.71 -13.13
N LEU A 179 -9.49 -5.04 -13.10
CA LEU A 179 -8.72 -4.72 -14.32
C LEU A 179 -8.29 -5.99 -15.06
N ILE A 180 -7.76 -6.98 -14.35
CA ILE A 180 -7.36 -8.26 -14.95
C ILE A 180 -8.59 -8.95 -15.55
N CYS A 181 -9.71 -8.98 -14.82
CA CYS A 181 -10.95 -9.56 -15.35
C CYS A 181 -11.42 -8.82 -16.61
N GLU A 182 -11.38 -7.49 -16.66
CA GLU A 182 -11.73 -6.73 -17.87
C GLU A 182 -10.82 -7.08 -19.06
N GLU A 183 -9.50 -7.23 -18.83
CA GLU A 183 -8.55 -7.58 -19.88
C GLU A 183 -8.75 -8.99 -20.45
N PHE A 184 -9.06 -9.96 -19.60
CA PHE A 184 -9.19 -11.35 -20.02
C PHE A 184 -10.62 -11.74 -20.47
N TRP A 185 -11.66 -11.07 -19.97
CA TRP A 185 -13.06 -11.45 -20.24
C TRP A 185 -13.73 -10.62 -21.35
N VAL A 186 -13.11 -9.54 -21.81
CA VAL A 186 -13.56 -8.78 -23.00
C VAL A 186 -13.19 -9.51 -24.32
N GLN A 187 -12.46 -10.63 -24.23
CA GLN A 187 -12.10 -11.46 -25.40
C GLN A 187 -13.01 -12.70 -25.59
N CYS A 188 -14.12 -12.81 -24.85
CA CYS A 188 -15.10 -13.88 -25.04
C CYS A 188 -16.39 -13.40 -25.69
#